data_3041c27acd7c075c4d94723da4b85acf
#
_entry.id   3041c27acd7c075c4d94723da4b85acf
#
_cell.length_a   1.000
_cell.length_b   1.000
_cell.length_c   1.000
_cell.angle_alpha   90.00
_cell.angle_beta   90.00
_cell.angle_gamma   90.00
#
_symmetry.space_group_name_H-M   'P 1'
#
loop_
_entity.id
_entity.type
_entity.pdbx_description
1 polymer ?
#
loop_
_entity_poly.entity_id
_entity_poly.type
_entity_poly.pdbx_seq_one_letter_code
_entity_poly.pdbx_strand_id
1 'polypeptide(L)'
;MPWKFSFYDQHGLRFRENLERFHCHSTNDGGENCHNICVMGEPYCWVHLLYRKHLRIKKSRIQGAGKGCFAINPKQPNNTVIFHANQDILNYHGEIINKHTLNERYGRHTAPYAVEISRPRDLYEDGALERSPMACVNAPPHGMQANVRLTTNQQRTFIKMKAIRDIRNGEELYAEYGADYWRGNRDRGHNGATHFDTRYVR
;
A
#
# COMPACT_ATOMS: atom_id res chain seq x y z
N MET A 1 -9.52 -21.09 5.77
CA MET A 1 -10.81 -20.36 5.68
C MET A 1 -10.56 -19.05 4.96
N PRO A 2 -11.35 -18.70 3.93
CA PRO A 2 -11.21 -17.40 3.29
C PRO A 2 -11.54 -16.28 4.28
N TRP A 3 -10.72 -15.25 4.30
CA TRP A 3 -10.95 -14.08 5.13
C TRP A 3 -11.94 -13.17 4.43
N LYS A 4 -12.97 -12.72 5.16
CA LYS A 4 -13.94 -11.77 4.63
C LYS A 4 -13.52 -10.38 5.08
N PHE A 5 -13.09 -9.55 4.15
CA PHE A 5 -12.99 -8.12 4.36
C PHE A 5 -14.32 -7.46 4.02
N SER A 6 -14.65 -6.41 4.73
CA SER A 6 -15.80 -5.58 4.40
C SER A 6 -15.40 -4.13 4.39
N PHE A 7 -15.77 -3.44 3.36
CA PHE A 7 -15.72 -2.01 3.22
C PHE A 7 -17.13 -1.50 2.98
N TYR A 8 -17.42 -0.25 3.28
CA TYR A 8 -18.72 0.34 3.04
C TYR A 8 -18.64 1.21 1.79
N ASP A 9 -19.52 0.98 0.84
CA ASP A 9 -19.70 1.87 -0.31
C ASP A 9 -20.44 3.16 0.08
N GLN A 10 -20.72 4.04 -0.90
CA GLN A 10 -21.45 5.28 -0.68
C GLN A 10 -22.88 5.10 -0.18
N HIS A 11 -23.45 3.89 -0.33
CA HIS A 11 -24.81 3.55 0.10
C HIS A 11 -24.84 2.82 1.44
N GLY A 12 -23.68 2.66 2.09
CA GLY A 12 -23.52 1.90 3.33
C GLY A 12 -23.54 0.38 3.14
N LEU A 13 -23.46 -0.10 1.89
CA LEU A 13 -23.34 -1.52 1.57
C LEU A 13 -21.90 -1.98 1.77
N ARG A 14 -21.74 -3.17 2.33
CA ARG A 14 -20.40 -3.75 2.52
C ARG A 14 -19.89 -4.34 1.22
N PHE A 15 -18.68 -3.95 0.83
CA PHE A 15 -17.89 -4.77 -0.09
C PHE A 15 -17.55 -6.08 0.61
N ARG A 16 -17.81 -7.17 -0.06
CA ARG A 16 -17.43 -8.51 0.42
C ARG A 16 -16.71 -9.23 -0.68
N GLU A 17 -15.48 -9.61 -0.39
CA GLU A 17 -14.71 -10.49 -1.25
C GLU A 17 -14.17 -11.65 -0.44
N ASN A 18 -14.17 -12.84 -1.03
CA ASN A 18 -13.50 -13.99 -0.46
C ASN A 18 -12.05 -13.95 -0.91
N LEU A 19 -11.15 -13.53 -0.01
CA LEU A 19 -9.73 -13.50 -0.29
C LEU A 19 -9.10 -14.82 0.11
N GLU A 20 -8.48 -15.48 -0.85
CA GLU A 20 -7.66 -16.64 -0.57
C GLU A 20 -6.33 -16.20 0.02
N ARG A 21 -5.89 -16.90 1.07
CA ARG A 21 -4.59 -16.69 1.65
C ARG A 21 -3.69 -17.88 1.41
N PHE A 22 -2.49 -17.60 0.97
CA PHE A 22 -1.47 -18.60 0.66
C PHE A 22 -0.42 -18.64 1.77
N HIS A 23 0.27 -19.77 1.88
CA HIS A 23 1.46 -19.89 2.72
C HIS A 23 2.63 -19.13 2.11
N CYS A 24 3.51 -18.65 2.96
CA CYS A 24 4.71 -17.93 2.56
C CYS A 24 5.62 -18.82 1.68
N HIS A 25 6.06 -18.28 0.55
CA HIS A 25 6.94 -18.99 -0.40
C HIS A 25 8.40 -19.03 0.02
N SER A 26 8.75 -18.55 1.21
CA SER A 26 10.11 -18.58 1.72
C SER A 26 10.37 -19.83 2.55
N THR A 27 11.63 -20.22 2.63
CA THR A 27 12.10 -21.24 3.57
C THR A 27 12.66 -20.59 4.84
N ASN A 28 12.66 -21.32 5.94
CA ASN A 28 13.40 -20.97 7.15
C ASN A 28 14.91 -21.25 6.99
N ASP A 29 15.71 -20.93 8.00
CA ASP A 29 17.16 -21.13 7.96
C ASP A 29 17.57 -22.64 7.88
N GLY A 30 16.66 -23.55 8.20
CA GLY A 30 16.83 -24.99 8.06
C GLY A 30 16.41 -25.55 6.69
N GLY A 31 15.99 -24.70 5.75
CA GLY A 31 15.53 -25.11 4.41
C GLY A 31 14.07 -25.62 4.36
N GLU A 32 13.36 -25.63 5.48
CA GLU A 32 11.94 -26.02 5.51
C GLU A 32 11.03 -24.89 5.05
N ASN A 33 9.91 -25.23 4.42
CA ASN A 33 8.94 -24.26 3.97
C ASN A 33 8.33 -23.47 5.14
N CYS A 34 8.18 -22.17 4.97
CA CYS A 34 7.54 -21.31 5.95
C CYS A 34 6.03 -21.57 6.00
N HIS A 35 5.51 -21.90 7.17
CA HIS A 35 4.06 -22.14 7.37
C HIS A 35 3.25 -20.89 7.70
N ASN A 36 3.88 -19.72 7.80
CA ASN A 36 3.16 -18.47 8.02
C ASN A 36 2.35 -18.09 6.79
N ILE A 37 1.22 -17.40 7.04
CA ILE A 37 0.38 -16.87 5.96
C ILE A 37 1.04 -15.64 5.33
N CYS A 38 0.95 -15.54 4.00
CA CYS A 38 1.44 -14.38 3.24
C CYS A 38 0.77 -13.07 3.67
N VAL A 39 1.51 -11.99 3.52
CA VAL A 39 0.92 -10.64 3.49
C VAL A 39 0.12 -10.51 2.19
N MET A 40 -0.99 -9.80 2.26
CA MET A 40 -1.85 -9.59 1.09
C MET A 40 -1.07 -8.99 -0.08
N GLY A 41 -1.25 -9.59 -1.24
CA GLY A 41 -0.57 -9.19 -2.47
C GLY A 41 0.93 -9.53 -2.55
N GLU A 42 1.48 -10.24 -1.57
CA GLU A 42 2.90 -10.62 -1.53
C GLU A 42 3.08 -12.12 -1.31
N PRO A 43 4.08 -12.74 -1.91
CA PRO A 43 4.37 -14.15 -1.69
C PRO A 43 5.07 -14.42 -0.35
N TYR A 44 5.19 -13.41 0.52
CA TYR A 44 5.91 -13.48 1.77
C TYR A 44 5.04 -13.14 2.98
N CYS A 45 5.26 -13.80 4.10
CA CYS A 45 4.72 -13.37 5.40
C CYS A 45 5.46 -12.12 5.91
N TRP A 46 4.95 -11.51 6.98
CA TRP A 46 5.55 -10.29 7.56
C TRP A 46 7.03 -10.41 7.90
N VAL A 47 7.46 -11.59 8.36
CA VAL A 47 8.88 -11.86 8.68
C VAL A 47 9.70 -11.88 7.39
N HIS A 48 9.27 -12.66 6.40
CA HIS A 48 10.02 -12.81 5.15
C HIS A 48 9.90 -11.59 4.23
N LEU A 49 8.85 -10.79 4.33
CA LEU A 49 8.78 -9.47 3.70
C LEU A 49 9.96 -8.59 4.15
N LEU A 50 10.26 -8.59 5.47
CA LEU A 50 11.41 -7.86 6.02
C LEU A 50 12.75 -8.35 5.42
N TYR A 51 12.97 -9.66 5.40
CA TYR A 51 14.25 -10.22 4.95
C TYR A 51 14.41 -10.31 3.43
N ARG A 52 13.32 -10.47 2.69
CA ARG A 52 13.33 -10.65 1.23
C ARG A 52 13.13 -9.36 0.45
N LYS A 53 12.36 -8.42 1.01
CA LYS A 53 12.02 -7.14 0.39
C LYS A 53 12.55 -5.93 1.14
N HIS A 54 13.14 -6.13 2.33
CA HIS A 54 13.62 -5.05 3.20
C HIS A 54 12.52 -4.02 3.55
N LEU A 55 11.29 -4.50 3.69
CA LEU A 55 10.13 -3.69 4.02
C LEU A 55 9.52 -4.13 5.35
N ARG A 56 9.14 -3.16 6.18
CA ARG A 56 8.44 -3.41 7.43
C ARG A 56 7.31 -2.42 7.63
N ILE A 57 6.13 -2.96 7.95
CA ILE A 57 5.00 -2.15 8.37
C ILE A 57 5.03 -2.02 9.90
N LYS A 58 5.04 -0.79 10.38
CA LYS A 58 4.98 -0.44 11.80
C LYS A 58 4.25 0.90 12.00
N LYS A 59 4.13 1.38 13.23
CA LYS A 59 3.54 2.69 13.52
C LYS A 59 4.27 3.78 12.73
N SER A 60 3.51 4.60 12.00
CA SER A 60 4.04 5.74 11.25
C SER A 60 4.69 6.75 12.18
N ARG A 61 5.67 7.50 11.66
CA ARG A 61 6.23 8.67 12.35
C ARG A 61 5.29 9.88 12.30
N ILE A 62 4.30 9.85 11.39
CA ILE A 62 3.28 10.88 11.30
C ILE A 62 2.23 10.61 12.39
N GLN A 63 2.04 11.59 13.28
CA GLN A 63 1.02 11.47 14.33
C GLN A 63 -0.37 11.32 13.71
N GLY A 64 -1.12 10.31 14.15
CA GLY A 64 -2.47 10.03 13.68
C GLY A 64 -2.56 9.25 12.36
N ALA A 65 -1.48 9.06 11.60
CA ALA A 65 -1.51 8.33 10.33
C ALA A 65 -1.58 6.78 10.50
N GLY A 66 -1.58 6.27 11.72
CA GLY A 66 -1.66 4.83 11.97
C GLY A 66 -0.37 4.10 11.61
N LYS A 67 -0.39 3.26 10.57
CA LYS A 67 0.77 2.48 10.11
C LYS A 67 1.49 3.19 8.98
N GLY A 68 2.80 2.93 8.88
CA GLY A 68 3.67 3.36 7.80
C GLY A 68 4.50 2.20 7.27
N CYS A 69 4.98 2.32 6.04
CA CYS A 69 5.91 1.39 5.40
C CYS A 69 7.34 1.91 5.52
N PHE A 70 8.27 1.06 5.94
CA PHE A 70 9.66 1.45 6.23
C PHE A 70 10.64 0.58 5.45
N ALA A 71 11.70 1.22 4.95
CA ALA A 71 12.86 0.53 4.42
C ALA A 71 13.73 0.03 5.58
N ILE A 72 13.78 -1.28 5.80
CA ILE A 72 14.53 -1.87 6.91
C ILE A 72 15.25 -3.14 6.47
N ASN A 73 16.56 -3.14 6.61
CA ASN A 73 17.38 -4.34 6.59
C ASN A 73 18.03 -4.52 7.97
N PRO A 74 17.58 -5.49 8.79
CA PRO A 74 18.09 -5.66 10.15
C PRO A 74 19.56 -6.10 10.21
N LYS A 75 20.12 -6.56 9.09
CA LYS A 75 21.51 -7.00 8.97
C LYS A 75 22.46 -5.85 8.59
N GLN A 76 21.94 -4.66 8.31
CA GLN A 76 22.73 -3.50 7.87
C GLN A 76 22.67 -2.36 8.91
N PRO A 77 23.75 -1.59 9.05
CA PRO A 77 23.78 -0.41 9.90
C PRO A 77 22.72 0.63 9.46
N ASN A 78 22.32 1.49 10.40
CA ASN A 78 21.58 2.70 10.07
C ASN A 78 22.38 3.51 9.06
N ASN A 79 21.67 4.25 8.18
CA ASN A 79 22.25 5.02 7.07
C ASN A 79 22.78 4.23 5.87
N THR A 80 22.81 2.90 5.88
CA THR A 80 23.06 2.12 4.67
C THR A 80 21.93 2.35 3.67
N VAL A 81 22.25 2.55 2.40
CA VAL A 81 21.26 2.64 1.32
C VAL A 81 20.60 1.28 1.13
N ILE A 82 19.28 1.21 1.25
CA ILE A 82 18.48 0.00 1.07
C ILE A 82 17.86 -0.04 -0.32
N PHE A 83 17.38 1.10 -0.81
CA PHE A 83 16.85 1.23 -2.17
C PHE A 83 17.56 2.39 -2.87
N HIS A 84 18.10 2.13 -4.05
CA HIS A 84 18.72 3.16 -4.87
C HIS A 84 17.71 3.99 -5.63
N ALA A 85 18.06 5.22 -5.98
CA ALA A 85 17.26 6.07 -6.84
C ALA A 85 16.84 5.33 -8.12
N ASN A 86 15.57 5.47 -8.51
CA ASN A 86 14.92 4.80 -9.64
C ASN A 86 14.73 3.28 -9.52
N GLN A 87 15.08 2.66 -8.40
CA GLN A 87 14.80 1.25 -8.15
C GLN A 87 13.28 1.01 -7.98
N ASP A 88 12.76 -0.04 -8.63
CA ASP A 88 11.42 -0.58 -8.34
C ASP A 88 11.46 -1.31 -6.99
N ILE A 89 10.55 -0.94 -6.08
CA ILE A 89 10.52 -1.48 -4.71
C ILE A 89 9.46 -2.57 -4.61
N LEU A 90 8.25 -2.28 -5.04
CA LEU A 90 7.08 -3.13 -4.86
C LEU A 90 6.01 -2.81 -5.91
N ASN A 91 5.14 -3.77 -6.18
CA ASN A 91 3.92 -3.51 -6.96
C ASN A 91 2.76 -3.19 -6.01
N TYR A 92 1.86 -2.32 -6.46
CA TYR A 92 0.57 -2.18 -5.82
C TYR A 92 -0.24 -3.44 -6.09
N HIS A 93 -1.02 -3.86 -5.12
CA HIS A 93 -1.94 -4.98 -5.28
C HIS A 93 -3.33 -4.54 -4.85
N GLY A 94 -4.27 -4.73 -5.76
CA GLY A 94 -5.65 -4.41 -5.57
C GLY A 94 -6.51 -5.02 -6.67
N GLU A 95 -7.80 -4.85 -6.55
CA GLU A 95 -8.76 -5.26 -7.57
C GLU A 95 -8.72 -4.28 -8.75
N ILE A 96 -8.68 -4.81 -9.98
CA ILE A 96 -8.77 -3.97 -11.18
C ILE A 96 -10.24 -3.66 -11.44
N ILE A 97 -10.59 -2.40 -11.30
CA ILE A 97 -11.96 -1.91 -11.49
C ILE A 97 -12.01 -0.79 -12.54
N ASN A 98 -13.19 -0.58 -13.10
CA ASN A 98 -13.45 0.56 -13.99
C ASN A 98 -14.03 1.75 -13.23
N LYS A 99 -14.19 2.88 -13.92
CA LYS A 99 -14.75 4.12 -13.35
C LYS A 99 -16.16 3.95 -12.82
N HIS A 100 -16.97 3.13 -13.47
CA HIS A 100 -18.34 2.87 -13.01
C HIS A 100 -18.34 2.22 -11.62
N THR A 101 -17.62 1.11 -11.46
CA THR A 101 -17.46 0.43 -10.17
C THR A 101 -16.81 1.33 -9.11
N LEU A 102 -15.82 2.14 -9.49
CA LEU A 102 -15.22 3.14 -8.59
C LEU A 102 -16.27 4.11 -8.06
N ASN A 103 -17.11 4.64 -8.95
CA ASN A 103 -18.18 5.58 -8.57
C ASN A 103 -19.29 4.93 -7.75
N GLU A 104 -19.64 3.68 -8.03
CA GLU A 104 -20.59 2.92 -7.21
C GLU A 104 -20.07 2.73 -5.78
N ARG A 105 -18.78 2.43 -5.63
CA ARG A 105 -18.15 2.20 -4.32
C ARG A 105 -17.98 3.48 -3.51
N TYR A 106 -17.48 4.52 -4.14
CA TYR A 106 -17.00 5.72 -3.43
C TYR A 106 -17.84 6.98 -3.71
N GLY A 107 -18.65 6.98 -4.76
CA GLY A 107 -19.45 8.14 -5.16
C GLY A 107 -18.57 9.36 -5.50
N ARG A 108 -18.89 10.51 -4.89
CA ARG A 108 -18.10 11.74 -5.03
C ARG A 108 -16.94 11.83 -4.03
N HIS A 109 -16.79 10.84 -3.18
CA HIS A 109 -15.74 10.84 -2.16
C HIS A 109 -14.42 10.32 -2.71
N THR A 110 -13.35 10.67 -2.05
CA THR A 110 -12.03 10.09 -2.34
C THR A 110 -12.06 8.59 -2.10
N ALA A 111 -11.57 7.84 -3.08
CA ALA A 111 -11.29 6.42 -2.97
C ALA A 111 -9.90 6.24 -2.31
N PRO A 112 -9.81 5.95 -1.01
CA PRO A 112 -8.57 6.06 -0.26
C PRO A 112 -7.50 5.04 -0.66
N TYR A 113 -7.90 3.98 -1.36
CA TYR A 113 -7.03 2.89 -1.79
C TYR A 113 -7.05 2.65 -3.28
N ALA A 114 -7.75 3.47 -4.07
CA ALA A 114 -7.80 3.30 -5.52
C ALA A 114 -6.78 4.22 -6.20
N VAL A 115 -6.01 3.65 -7.12
CA VAL A 115 -5.01 4.36 -7.92
C VAL A 115 -5.35 4.21 -9.39
N GLU A 116 -5.32 5.31 -10.16
CA GLU A 116 -5.56 5.28 -11.60
C GLU A 116 -4.41 4.57 -12.32
N ILE A 117 -4.71 3.47 -13.03
CA ILE A 117 -3.74 2.76 -13.86
C ILE A 117 -3.70 3.35 -15.27
N SER A 118 -4.88 3.60 -15.85
CA SER A 118 -5.00 4.02 -17.23
C SER A 118 -6.23 4.87 -17.45
N ARG A 119 -6.03 6.19 -17.59
CA ARG A 119 -7.09 7.13 -17.92
C ARG A 119 -7.82 6.82 -19.23
N PRO A 120 -7.12 6.51 -20.35
CA PRO A 120 -7.82 6.19 -21.60
C PRO A 120 -8.68 4.92 -21.54
N ARG A 121 -8.38 3.99 -20.62
CA ARG A 121 -9.14 2.74 -20.43
C ARG A 121 -10.06 2.79 -19.22
N ASP A 122 -10.06 3.91 -18.50
CA ASP A 122 -10.86 4.09 -17.27
C ASP A 122 -10.60 3.01 -16.20
N LEU A 123 -9.33 2.59 -16.05
CA LEU A 123 -8.93 1.51 -15.16
C LEU A 123 -8.25 2.04 -13.90
N TYR A 124 -8.64 1.44 -12.79
CA TYR A 124 -8.14 1.72 -11.44
C TYR A 124 -7.75 0.42 -10.75
N GLU A 125 -6.75 0.49 -9.89
CA GLU A 125 -6.37 -0.60 -8.99
C GLU A 125 -6.81 -0.22 -7.58
N ASP A 126 -7.78 -0.94 -7.02
CA ASP A 126 -8.42 -0.66 -5.73
C ASP A 126 -7.95 -1.65 -4.66
N GLY A 127 -7.10 -1.18 -3.77
CA GLY A 127 -6.58 -1.96 -2.65
C GLY A 127 -7.49 -1.96 -1.40
N ALA A 128 -8.77 -1.60 -1.51
CA ALA A 128 -9.65 -1.55 -0.34
C ALA A 128 -9.85 -2.91 0.31
N LEU A 129 -9.96 -3.96 -0.48
CA LEU A 129 -10.18 -5.33 -0.04
C LEU A 129 -8.90 -6.15 -0.04
N GLU A 130 -8.11 -6.05 -1.09
CA GLU A 130 -6.82 -6.70 -1.23
C GLU A 130 -5.71 -5.66 -1.12
N ARG A 131 -4.96 -5.67 -0.01
CA ARG A 131 -3.96 -4.64 0.31
C ARG A 131 -2.55 -5.18 0.29
N SER A 132 -1.75 -4.62 -0.58
CA SER A 132 -0.29 -4.77 -0.49
C SER A 132 0.30 -3.86 0.60
N PRO A 133 1.55 -4.08 1.01
CA PRO A 133 2.25 -3.16 1.92
C PRO A 133 2.30 -1.71 1.44
N MET A 134 2.14 -1.46 0.12
CA MET A 134 2.03 -0.11 -0.42
C MET A 134 0.83 0.68 0.10
N ALA A 135 -0.27 0.02 0.47
CA ALA A 135 -1.41 0.68 1.09
C ALA A 135 -1.09 1.33 2.45
N CYS A 136 0.09 1.02 3.02
CA CYS A 136 0.62 1.64 4.23
C CYS A 136 1.66 2.73 3.95
N VAL A 137 1.87 3.13 2.70
CA VAL A 137 2.76 4.25 2.36
C VAL A 137 1.95 5.54 2.48
N ASN A 138 2.35 6.40 3.43
CA ASN A 138 1.65 7.65 3.71
C ASN A 138 2.10 8.77 2.76
N ALA A 139 1.30 9.85 2.68
CA ALA A 139 1.77 11.10 2.11
C ALA A 139 2.80 11.75 3.06
N PRO A 140 3.81 12.48 2.54
CA PRO A 140 4.80 13.13 3.38
C PRO A 140 4.14 14.19 4.28
N PRO A 141 4.60 14.35 5.54
CA PRO A 141 4.15 15.44 6.39
C PRO A 141 4.58 16.80 5.82
N HIS A 142 3.90 17.85 6.25
CA HIS A 142 4.21 19.22 5.79
C HIS A 142 5.70 19.54 5.95
N GLY A 143 6.30 20.08 4.89
CA GLY A 143 7.74 20.43 4.84
C GLY A 143 8.66 19.27 4.48
N MET A 144 8.15 18.04 4.34
CA MET A 144 8.91 16.90 3.84
C MET A 144 8.53 16.58 2.39
N GLN A 145 9.48 16.00 1.66
CA GLN A 145 9.24 15.51 0.31
C GLN A 145 9.02 14.01 0.29
N ALA A 146 8.23 13.54 -0.68
CA ALA A 146 8.13 12.13 -0.98
C ALA A 146 9.50 11.54 -1.32
N ASN A 147 9.71 10.28 -0.97
CA ASN A 147 10.92 9.53 -1.33
C ASN A 147 10.61 8.36 -2.26
N VAL A 148 9.32 8.10 -2.50
CA VAL A 148 8.85 7.15 -3.52
C VAL A 148 7.76 7.80 -4.36
N ARG A 149 7.56 7.24 -5.57
CA ARG A 149 6.45 7.60 -6.46
C ARG A 149 5.74 6.37 -6.96
N LEU A 150 4.45 6.52 -7.22
CA LEU A 150 3.64 5.52 -7.89
C LEU A 150 3.73 5.76 -9.40
N THR A 151 4.02 4.71 -10.15
CA THR A 151 4.11 4.76 -11.62
C THR A 151 3.42 3.55 -12.21
N THR A 152 2.80 3.69 -13.36
CA THR A 152 2.30 2.54 -14.12
C THR A 152 3.44 1.83 -14.83
N ASN A 153 3.29 0.52 -15.05
CA ASN A 153 4.14 -0.20 -16.01
C ASN A 153 3.88 0.30 -17.44
N GLN A 154 4.75 -0.09 -18.40
CA GLN A 154 4.62 0.35 -19.80
C GLN A 154 3.28 -0.04 -20.43
N GLN A 155 2.77 -1.23 -20.12
CA GLN A 155 1.48 -1.74 -20.59
C GLN A 155 0.28 -1.12 -19.88
N ARG A 156 0.50 -0.33 -18.81
CA ARG A 156 -0.55 0.25 -17.95
C ARG A 156 -1.53 -0.79 -17.45
N THR A 157 -1.01 -1.83 -16.81
CA THR A 157 -1.78 -2.95 -16.26
C THR A 157 -1.68 -3.08 -14.75
N PHE A 158 -0.67 -2.45 -14.14
CA PHE A 158 -0.50 -2.39 -12.68
C PHE A 158 0.36 -1.19 -12.26
N ILE A 159 0.32 -0.88 -10.98
CA ILE A 159 1.06 0.22 -10.35
C ILE A 159 2.33 -0.31 -9.71
N LYS A 160 3.44 0.41 -9.91
CA LYS A 160 4.72 0.19 -9.24
C LYS A 160 5.03 1.29 -8.26
N MET A 161 5.67 0.96 -7.16
CA MET A 161 6.36 1.91 -6.30
C MET A 161 7.84 1.97 -6.66
N LYS A 162 8.33 3.16 -6.96
CA LYS A 162 9.69 3.42 -7.35
C LYS A 162 10.34 4.44 -6.43
N ALA A 163 11.59 4.20 -6.02
CA ALA A 163 12.37 5.18 -5.27
C ALA A 163 12.65 6.43 -6.13
N ILE A 164 12.50 7.63 -5.56
CA ILE A 164 12.83 8.90 -6.22
C ILE A 164 14.29 9.26 -5.97
N ARG A 165 14.81 8.91 -4.81
CA ARG A 165 16.18 9.09 -4.36
C ARG A 165 16.66 7.84 -3.65
N ASP A 166 17.91 7.81 -3.26
CA ASP A 166 18.41 6.78 -2.34
C ASP A 166 17.65 6.82 -1.02
N ILE A 167 17.18 5.66 -0.58
CA ILE A 167 16.42 5.45 0.65
C ILE A 167 17.28 4.63 1.61
N ARG A 168 17.49 5.18 2.80
CA ARG A 168 18.38 4.59 3.79
C ARG A 168 17.63 3.71 4.79
N ASN A 169 18.40 2.85 5.44
CA ASN A 169 17.88 1.95 6.48
C ASN A 169 17.20 2.73 7.60
N GLY A 170 15.97 2.35 7.90
CA GLY A 170 15.11 2.98 8.90
C GLY A 170 14.23 4.12 8.39
N GLU A 171 14.36 4.56 7.12
CA GLU A 171 13.46 5.58 6.57
C GLU A 171 12.03 5.05 6.37
N GLU A 172 11.06 5.90 6.66
CA GLU A 172 9.66 5.70 6.26
C GLU A 172 9.48 6.11 4.81
N LEU A 173 8.69 5.32 4.08
CA LEU A 173 8.36 5.59 2.68
C LEU A 173 7.16 6.53 2.62
N TYR A 174 7.29 7.59 1.80
CA TYR A 174 6.27 8.59 1.57
C TYR A 174 6.04 8.79 0.07
N ALA A 175 4.78 8.80 -0.35
CA ALA A 175 4.36 9.04 -1.73
C ALA A 175 3.36 10.20 -1.82
N GLU A 176 3.41 10.98 -2.89
CA GLU A 176 2.38 11.97 -3.18
C GLU A 176 1.08 11.29 -3.61
N TYR A 177 -0.03 11.64 -2.95
CA TYR A 177 -1.35 11.08 -3.27
C TYR A 177 -2.07 11.80 -4.42
N GLY A 178 -1.57 12.99 -4.80
CA GLY A 178 -2.17 13.82 -5.83
C GLY A 178 -3.31 14.71 -5.32
N ALA A 179 -3.63 15.74 -6.13
CA ALA A 179 -4.58 16.78 -5.75
C ALA A 179 -6.02 16.26 -5.59
N ASP A 180 -6.41 15.26 -6.37
CA ASP A 180 -7.77 14.69 -6.34
C ASP A 180 -8.06 13.98 -5.03
N TYR A 181 -7.07 13.29 -4.48
CA TYR A 181 -7.18 12.66 -3.15
C TYR A 181 -7.53 13.71 -2.08
N TRP A 182 -6.80 14.83 -2.06
CA TRP A 182 -6.96 15.87 -1.05
C TRP A 182 -8.27 16.65 -1.21
N ARG A 183 -8.75 16.88 -2.46
CA ARG A 183 -10.03 17.52 -2.72
C ARG A 183 -11.19 16.72 -2.12
N GLY A 184 -11.27 15.43 -2.41
CA GLY A 184 -12.34 14.58 -1.89
C GLY A 184 -12.31 14.41 -0.36
N ASN A 185 -11.14 14.51 0.28
CA ASN A 185 -11.02 14.43 1.73
C ASN A 185 -11.46 15.72 2.44
N ARG A 186 -11.33 16.88 1.82
CA ARG A 186 -11.83 18.15 2.37
C ARG A 186 -13.33 18.14 2.55
N ASP A 187 -14.06 17.54 1.61
CA ASP A 187 -15.52 17.45 1.66
C ASP A 187 -16.03 16.56 2.82
N ARG A 188 -15.15 15.74 3.41
CA ARG A 188 -15.45 14.92 4.61
C ARG A 188 -15.16 15.60 5.94
N GLY A 189 -14.75 16.87 5.95
CA GLY A 189 -14.38 17.58 7.18
C GLY A 189 -13.08 17.06 7.84
N HIS A 190 -12.28 16.32 7.12
CA HIS A 190 -11.00 15.79 7.61
C HIS A 190 -9.89 16.81 7.33
N ASN A 191 -9.51 17.57 8.34
CA ASN A 191 -8.36 18.47 8.29
C ASN A 191 -7.05 17.69 8.18
N GLY A 192 -6.73 17.16 6.99
CA GLY A 192 -5.40 16.62 6.66
C GLY A 192 -4.94 15.35 7.40
N ALA A 193 -5.64 14.89 8.42
CA ALA A 193 -5.33 13.64 9.09
C ALA A 193 -6.17 12.53 8.45
N THR A 194 -5.53 11.66 7.69
CA THR A 194 -6.15 10.44 7.20
C THR A 194 -6.46 9.55 8.39
N HIS A 195 -7.71 9.51 8.81
CA HIS A 195 -8.21 8.45 9.67
C HIS A 195 -8.21 7.15 8.86
N PHE A 196 -7.07 6.50 8.78
CA PHE A 196 -7.02 5.09 8.40
C PHE A 196 -7.72 4.32 9.50
N ASP A 197 -8.81 3.69 9.17
CA ASP A 197 -9.45 2.75 10.08
C ASP A 197 -8.51 1.55 10.29
N THR A 198 -7.70 1.63 11.35
CA THR A 198 -6.69 0.64 11.71
C THR A 198 -7.28 -0.69 12.15
N ARG A 199 -8.62 -0.81 12.23
CA ARG A 199 -9.32 -2.04 12.64
C ARG A 199 -9.10 -3.22 11.69
N TYR A 200 -8.58 -3.00 10.49
CA TYR A 200 -8.47 -4.01 9.44
C TYR A 200 -7.04 -4.44 9.10
N VAL A 201 -6.05 -3.99 9.85
CA VAL A 201 -4.66 -4.42 9.69
C VAL A 201 -4.25 -5.18 10.96
N ARG A 202 -4.73 -6.39 11.10
CA ARG A 202 -4.18 -7.38 12.05
C ARG A 202 -3.22 -8.31 11.36
#